data_3d40841fa5fbc372087184347ae8f1a4
#
_entry.id   3d40841fa5fbc372087184347ae8f1a4
#
_cell.length_a   1.000
_cell.length_b   1.000
_cell.length_c   1.000
_cell.angle_alpha   90.00
_cell.angle_beta   90.00
_cell.angle_gamma   90.00
#
_symmetry.space_group_name_H-M   'P 1'
#
loop_
_entity.id
_entity.type
_entity.pdbx_description
1 polymer ?
#
loop_
_entity_poly.entity_id
_entity_poly.type
_entity_poly.pdbx_seq_one_letter_code
_entity_poly.pdbx_strand_id
1 'polypeptide(L)'
;EEMERNMVSLEEALEVTDKKSLRTLMLNVIRGDYRNSLAAINLALNSEDSETAHYAASVLQDVLNDFRSKVQTDYLLCQEENEQQVLTNLEQRSMAERMQEVLQKAWEFDKIKISSTVYEKVCQRLLEVKDYEKCTLWCDRAMEQYPGVLSSYTCQIKLYFSCGKKEKFFQVMQELRDSDIAIDNETLELIRTFM
;
A
#
# COMPACT_ATOMS: atom_id res chain seq x y z
N GLU A 1 -29.03 4.56 2.62
CA GLU A 1 -30.01 4.12 3.64
C GLU A 1 -29.87 2.65 4.06
N GLU A 2 -29.57 1.72 3.14
CA GLU A 2 -29.35 0.30 3.50
C GLU A 2 -27.96 0.05 4.12
N MET A 3 -26.94 0.79 3.69
CA MET A 3 -25.58 0.70 4.24
C MET A 3 -25.48 1.31 5.66
N GLU A 4 -26.14 2.43 5.92
CA GLU A 4 -26.17 3.04 7.26
C GLU A 4 -26.92 2.16 8.27
N ARG A 5 -27.99 1.49 7.85
CA ARG A 5 -28.76 0.55 8.70
C ARG A 5 -27.94 -0.68 9.08
N ASN A 6 -27.03 -1.15 8.20
CA ASN A 6 -26.15 -2.28 8.49
C ASN A 6 -24.97 -1.90 9.40
N MET A 7 -24.49 -0.65 9.37
CA MET A 7 -23.43 -0.18 10.28
C MET A 7 -23.93 -0.05 11.73
N VAL A 8 -25.11 0.55 11.92
CA VAL A 8 -25.74 0.66 13.26
C VAL A 8 -26.01 -0.72 13.84
N SER A 9 -26.43 -1.69 13.02
CA SER A 9 -26.67 -3.06 13.47
C SER A 9 -25.41 -3.82 13.87
N LEU A 10 -24.22 -3.43 13.37
CA LEU A 10 -22.96 -4.09 13.69
C LEU A 10 -22.42 -3.64 15.05
N GLU A 11 -22.49 -2.35 15.38
CA GLU A 11 -22.12 -1.82 16.69
C GLU A 11 -23.06 -2.33 17.79
N GLU A 12 -24.39 -2.32 17.55
CA GLU A 12 -25.37 -2.89 18.47
C GLU A 12 -25.25 -4.42 18.60
N ALA A 13 -24.88 -5.12 17.51
CA ALA A 13 -24.68 -6.57 17.55
C ALA A 13 -23.41 -6.98 18.31
N LEU A 14 -22.36 -6.15 18.33
CA LEU A 14 -21.16 -6.37 19.13
C LEU A 14 -21.42 -6.29 20.64
N GLU A 15 -22.40 -5.49 21.08
CA GLU A 15 -22.79 -5.36 22.51
C GLU A 15 -23.73 -6.47 23.01
N VAL A 16 -24.50 -7.11 22.14
CA VAL A 16 -25.64 -7.97 22.53
C VAL A 16 -25.50 -9.42 22.07
N THR A 17 -24.52 -9.74 21.19
CA THR A 17 -24.51 -11.01 20.46
C THR A 17 -23.64 -12.07 21.15
N ASP A 18 -24.17 -13.29 21.22
CA ASP A 18 -23.42 -14.48 21.65
C ASP A 18 -22.20 -14.71 20.75
N LYS A 19 -21.13 -15.26 21.36
CA LYS A 19 -19.81 -15.46 20.74
C LYS A 19 -19.83 -16.20 19.38
N LYS A 20 -20.81 -17.08 19.17
CA LYS A 20 -20.94 -17.89 17.96
C LYS A 20 -21.54 -17.09 16.79
N SER A 21 -22.48 -16.24 17.10
CA SER A 21 -23.11 -15.34 16.13
C SER A 21 -22.19 -14.18 15.72
N LEU A 22 -21.38 -13.68 16.65
CA LEU A 22 -20.34 -12.69 16.39
C LEU A 22 -19.30 -13.22 15.38
N ARG A 23 -18.88 -14.47 15.55
CA ARG A 23 -17.97 -15.15 14.63
C ARG A 23 -18.53 -15.22 13.21
N THR A 24 -19.78 -15.63 13.07
CA THR A 24 -20.46 -15.74 11.78
C THR A 24 -20.66 -14.38 11.13
N LEU A 25 -21.00 -13.37 11.93
CA LEU A 25 -21.15 -11.99 11.49
C LEU A 25 -19.82 -11.43 10.97
N MET A 26 -18.72 -11.58 11.72
CA MET A 26 -17.39 -11.15 11.31
C MET A 26 -16.94 -11.84 10.03
N LEU A 27 -17.17 -13.14 9.87
CA LEU A 27 -16.84 -13.87 8.64
C LEU A 27 -17.65 -13.39 7.42
N ASN A 28 -18.90 -13.01 7.62
CA ASN A 28 -19.77 -12.51 6.56
C ASN A 28 -19.41 -11.08 6.15
N VAL A 29 -19.04 -10.23 7.11
CA VAL A 29 -18.58 -8.86 6.87
C VAL A 29 -17.26 -8.86 6.13
N ILE A 30 -16.32 -9.74 6.48
CA ILE A 30 -15.02 -9.89 5.82
C ILE A 30 -15.16 -10.31 4.35
N ARG A 31 -16.17 -11.12 4.03
CA ARG A 31 -16.44 -11.56 2.66
C ARG A 31 -17.11 -10.49 1.78
N GLY A 32 -17.75 -9.49 2.37
CA GLY A 32 -18.53 -8.49 1.65
C GLY A 32 -17.80 -7.18 1.34
N ASP A 33 -17.11 -6.59 2.32
CA ASP A 33 -16.43 -5.31 2.15
C ASP A 33 -15.23 -5.17 3.09
N TYR A 34 -14.04 -5.07 2.52
CA TYR A 34 -12.77 -4.96 3.27
C TYR A 34 -12.69 -3.73 4.18
N ARG A 35 -13.25 -2.59 3.79
CA ARG A 35 -13.16 -1.34 4.57
C ARG A 35 -13.97 -1.43 5.87
N ASN A 36 -15.20 -1.88 5.77
CA ASN A 36 -16.07 -2.05 6.94
C ASN A 36 -15.61 -3.18 7.85
N SER A 37 -15.01 -4.24 7.25
CA SER A 37 -14.45 -5.36 8.00
C SER A 37 -13.26 -4.96 8.86
N LEU A 38 -12.35 -4.13 8.36
CA LEU A 38 -11.16 -3.70 9.09
C LEU A 38 -11.51 -2.80 10.29
N ALA A 39 -12.52 -1.93 10.16
CA ALA A 39 -13.02 -1.12 11.26
C ALA A 39 -13.62 -2.00 12.37
N ALA A 40 -14.45 -2.99 12.00
CA ALA A 40 -15.04 -3.94 12.94
C ALA A 40 -13.98 -4.81 13.64
N ILE A 41 -12.97 -5.28 12.91
CA ILE A 41 -11.84 -6.03 13.48
C ILE A 41 -11.07 -5.16 14.48
N ASN A 42 -10.84 -3.89 14.16
CA ASN A 42 -10.13 -2.97 15.04
C ASN A 42 -10.88 -2.69 16.34
N LEU A 43 -12.19 -2.52 16.28
CA LEU A 43 -13.06 -2.42 17.46
C LEU A 43 -13.00 -3.69 18.31
N ALA A 44 -13.11 -4.86 17.69
CA ALA A 44 -13.08 -6.14 18.39
C ALA A 44 -11.70 -6.45 19.01
N LEU A 45 -10.60 -6.00 18.41
CA LEU A 45 -9.25 -6.11 18.99
C LEU A 45 -9.08 -5.33 20.29
N ASN A 46 -9.83 -4.24 20.45
CA ASN A 46 -9.81 -3.39 21.62
C ASN A 46 -10.90 -3.76 22.63
N SER A 47 -11.63 -4.88 22.44
CA SER A 47 -12.65 -5.37 23.36
C SER A 47 -12.05 -5.75 24.71
N GLU A 48 -12.74 -5.46 25.80
CA GLU A 48 -12.39 -5.92 27.14
C GLU A 48 -12.54 -7.44 27.32
N ASP A 49 -13.34 -8.08 26.46
CA ASP A 49 -13.46 -9.54 26.43
C ASP A 49 -12.26 -10.15 25.68
N SER A 50 -11.42 -10.87 26.43
CA SER A 50 -10.19 -11.47 25.90
C SER A 50 -10.42 -12.50 24.79
N GLU A 51 -11.56 -13.21 24.79
CA GLU A 51 -11.91 -14.17 23.73
C GLU A 51 -12.28 -13.44 22.44
N THR A 52 -13.03 -12.35 22.52
CA THR A 52 -13.36 -11.49 21.36
C THR A 52 -12.11 -10.88 20.77
N ALA A 53 -11.20 -10.35 21.59
CA ALA A 53 -9.95 -9.79 21.15
C ALA A 53 -9.03 -10.84 20.49
N HIS A 54 -8.94 -12.03 21.09
CA HIS A 54 -8.15 -13.14 20.52
C HIS A 54 -8.72 -13.61 19.18
N TYR A 55 -10.04 -13.71 19.10
CA TYR A 55 -10.71 -14.08 17.85
C TYR A 55 -10.51 -13.04 16.75
N ALA A 56 -10.65 -11.76 17.08
CA ALA A 56 -10.37 -10.67 16.15
C ALA A 56 -8.93 -10.67 15.64
N ALA A 57 -7.96 -10.99 16.52
CA ALA A 57 -6.55 -11.15 16.14
C ALA A 57 -6.33 -12.30 15.15
N SER A 58 -7.02 -13.42 15.32
CA SER A 58 -6.95 -14.55 14.39
C SER A 58 -7.52 -14.17 13.02
N VAL A 59 -8.69 -13.53 12.99
CA VAL A 59 -9.32 -13.04 11.76
C VAL A 59 -8.44 -12.00 11.06
N LEU A 60 -7.85 -11.08 11.81
CA LEU A 60 -6.90 -10.11 11.26
C LEU A 60 -5.72 -10.82 10.59
N GLN A 61 -5.16 -11.85 11.23
CA GLN A 61 -4.05 -12.61 10.65
C GLN A 61 -4.42 -13.25 9.31
N ASP A 62 -5.63 -13.80 9.19
CA ASP A 62 -6.12 -14.39 7.94
C ASP A 62 -6.29 -13.33 6.85
N VAL A 63 -6.86 -12.16 7.18
CA VAL A 63 -6.98 -11.03 6.26
C VAL A 63 -5.63 -10.52 5.80
N LEU A 64 -4.65 -10.41 6.72
CA LEU A 64 -3.28 -10.00 6.39
C LEU A 64 -2.58 -10.99 5.47
N ASN A 65 -2.78 -12.28 5.67
CA ASN A 65 -2.20 -13.32 4.84
C ASN A 65 -2.80 -13.30 3.43
N ASP A 66 -4.13 -13.17 3.31
CA ASP A 66 -4.81 -13.05 2.02
C ASP A 66 -4.36 -11.78 1.27
N PHE A 67 -4.25 -10.66 1.99
CA PHE A 67 -3.77 -9.41 1.44
C PHE A 67 -2.33 -9.52 0.93
N ARG A 68 -1.41 -10.09 1.73
CA ARG A 68 -0.01 -10.31 1.33
C ARG A 68 0.09 -11.23 0.11
N SER A 69 -0.73 -12.26 0.04
CA SER A 69 -0.79 -13.17 -1.10
C SER A 69 -1.22 -12.43 -2.37
N LYS A 70 -2.23 -11.55 -2.31
CA LYS A 70 -2.68 -10.73 -3.45
C LYS A 70 -1.61 -9.75 -3.90
N VAL A 71 -0.98 -9.02 -2.95
CA VAL A 71 0.12 -8.10 -3.27
C VAL A 71 1.26 -8.84 -3.97
N GLN A 72 1.64 -10.01 -3.46
CA GLN A 72 2.70 -10.82 -4.05
C GLN A 72 2.34 -11.30 -5.46
N THR A 73 1.10 -11.75 -5.67
CA THR A 73 0.62 -12.19 -6.97
C THR A 73 0.62 -11.04 -7.98
N ASP A 74 0.08 -9.88 -7.63
CA ASP A 74 0.05 -8.71 -8.51
C ASP A 74 1.46 -8.19 -8.80
N TYR A 75 2.37 -8.24 -7.81
CA TYR A 75 3.77 -7.88 -7.99
C TYR A 75 4.49 -8.81 -8.99
N LEU A 76 4.31 -10.12 -8.85
CA LEU A 76 4.90 -11.11 -9.75
C LEU A 76 4.38 -10.96 -11.17
N LEU A 77 3.06 -10.81 -11.35
CA LEU A 77 2.46 -10.55 -12.67
C LEU A 77 3.06 -9.29 -13.33
N CYS A 78 3.27 -8.23 -12.53
CA CYS A 78 3.92 -7.01 -13.03
C CYS A 78 5.37 -7.23 -13.46
N GLN A 79 6.10 -8.16 -12.84
CA GLN A 79 7.47 -8.51 -13.25
C GLN A 79 7.49 -9.34 -14.53
N GLU A 80 6.68 -10.39 -14.62
CA GLU A 80 6.63 -11.28 -15.79
C GLU A 80 6.26 -10.54 -17.08
N GLU A 81 5.32 -9.60 -17.01
CA GLU A 81 4.90 -8.81 -18.17
C GLU A 81 5.99 -7.83 -18.66
N ASN A 82 6.94 -7.43 -17.81
CA ASN A 82 8.07 -6.60 -18.22
C ASN A 82 9.10 -7.35 -19.09
N GLU A 83 9.21 -8.67 -18.91
CA GLU A 83 10.23 -9.46 -19.61
C GLU A 83 9.77 -9.96 -20.98
N GLN A 84 8.46 -10.01 -21.23
CA GLN A 84 7.90 -10.69 -22.40
C GLN A 84 7.08 -9.84 -23.37
N GLN A 85 6.59 -8.64 -23.01
CA GLN A 85 5.73 -7.83 -23.89
C GLN A 85 5.93 -6.32 -23.71
N VAL A 86 5.90 -5.60 -24.83
CA VAL A 86 5.68 -4.15 -24.85
C VAL A 86 4.21 -3.91 -24.50
N LEU A 87 3.94 -3.62 -23.24
CA LEU A 87 2.58 -3.30 -22.77
C LEU A 87 2.05 -2.04 -23.47
N THR A 88 0.80 -2.09 -23.88
CA THR A 88 0.11 -0.89 -24.34
C THR A 88 -0.06 0.11 -23.19
N ASN A 89 -0.19 1.40 -23.53
CA ASN A 89 -0.44 2.45 -22.51
C ASN A 89 -1.68 2.18 -21.66
N LEU A 90 -2.67 1.47 -22.22
CA LEU A 90 -3.90 1.12 -21.51
C LEU A 90 -3.66 0.02 -20.47
N GLU A 91 -2.88 -0.99 -20.82
CA GLU A 91 -2.51 -2.08 -19.91
C GLU A 91 -1.63 -1.57 -18.76
N GLN A 92 -0.65 -0.71 -19.05
CA GLN A 92 0.17 -0.06 -18.02
C GLN A 92 -0.65 0.75 -17.02
N ARG A 93 -1.67 1.49 -17.50
CA ARG A 93 -2.59 2.22 -16.61
C ARG A 93 -3.41 1.29 -15.74
N SER A 94 -3.99 0.24 -16.32
CA SER A 94 -4.78 -0.75 -15.58
C SER A 94 -3.97 -1.41 -14.48
N MET A 95 -2.69 -1.72 -14.73
CA MET A 95 -1.78 -2.24 -13.72
C MET A 95 -1.50 -1.25 -12.60
N ALA A 96 -1.16 -0.01 -12.96
CA ALA A 96 -0.88 1.03 -11.98
C ALA A 96 -2.09 1.29 -11.07
N GLU A 97 -3.31 1.26 -11.62
CA GLU A 97 -4.55 1.40 -10.88
C GLU A 97 -4.78 0.26 -9.90
N ARG A 98 -4.63 -0.99 -10.33
CA ARG A 98 -4.76 -2.17 -9.45
C ARG A 98 -3.77 -2.16 -8.29
N MET A 99 -2.50 -1.87 -8.58
CA MET A 99 -1.47 -1.78 -7.53
C MET A 99 -1.75 -0.67 -6.54
N GLN A 100 -2.25 0.49 -7.00
CA GLN A 100 -2.63 1.59 -6.12
C GLN A 100 -3.81 1.25 -5.21
N GLU A 101 -4.83 0.56 -5.71
CA GLU A 101 -5.97 0.14 -4.89
C GLU A 101 -5.51 -0.74 -3.72
N VAL A 102 -4.61 -1.69 -4.00
CA VAL A 102 -4.05 -2.57 -2.98
C VAL A 102 -3.24 -1.78 -1.96
N LEU A 103 -2.35 -0.89 -2.42
CA LEU A 103 -1.56 -0.05 -1.52
C LEU A 103 -2.40 0.93 -0.72
N GLN A 104 -3.44 1.51 -1.31
CA GLN A 104 -4.33 2.43 -0.61
C GLN A 104 -5.05 1.74 0.55
N LYS A 105 -5.54 0.52 0.34
CA LYS A 105 -6.14 -0.29 1.41
C LYS A 105 -5.15 -0.59 2.52
N ALA A 106 -3.91 -0.91 2.18
CA ALA A 106 -2.86 -1.14 3.17
C ALA A 106 -2.50 0.13 3.95
N TRP A 107 -2.45 1.27 3.28
CA TRP A 107 -2.17 2.54 3.92
C TRP A 107 -3.26 2.96 4.91
N GLU A 108 -4.52 2.78 4.54
CA GLU A 108 -5.68 3.03 5.41
C GLU A 108 -5.66 2.15 6.66
N PHE A 109 -4.95 1.04 6.63
CA PHE A 109 -4.79 0.12 7.73
C PHE A 109 -3.32 0.09 8.19
N ASP A 110 -2.99 0.95 9.15
CA ASP A 110 -1.64 1.23 9.65
C ASP A 110 -0.84 0.00 10.16
N LYS A 111 -1.53 -1.11 10.44
CA LYS A 111 -0.90 -2.38 10.85
C LYS A 111 -0.34 -3.21 9.68
N ILE A 112 -0.67 -2.84 8.43
CA ILE A 112 -0.14 -3.51 7.23
C ILE A 112 1.09 -2.74 6.74
N LYS A 113 2.27 -3.35 6.91
CA LYS A 113 3.49 -2.84 6.29
C LYS A 113 3.73 -3.55 4.97
N ILE A 114 3.76 -2.77 3.89
CA ILE A 114 4.13 -3.23 2.56
C ILE A 114 5.62 -2.97 2.35
N SER A 115 6.33 -3.88 1.67
CA SER A 115 7.76 -3.72 1.43
C SER A 115 8.07 -2.51 0.54
N SER A 116 9.25 -1.91 0.72
CA SER A 116 9.73 -0.79 -0.10
C SER A 116 9.78 -1.13 -1.60
N THR A 117 10.03 -2.38 -1.96
CA THR A 117 10.04 -2.85 -3.35
C THR A 117 8.69 -2.72 -4.05
N VAL A 118 7.58 -2.90 -3.33
CA VAL A 118 6.24 -2.70 -3.89
C VAL A 118 5.97 -1.20 -4.14
N TYR A 119 6.37 -0.32 -3.21
CA TYR A 119 6.29 1.13 -3.43
C TYR A 119 7.09 1.57 -4.65
N GLU A 120 8.33 1.08 -4.78
CA GLU A 120 9.19 1.34 -5.91
C GLU A 120 8.53 0.94 -7.24
N LYS A 121 7.94 -0.25 -7.30
CA LYS A 121 7.25 -0.74 -8.49
C LYS A 121 6.03 0.10 -8.86
N VAL A 122 5.23 0.52 -7.87
CA VAL A 122 4.09 1.42 -8.11
C VAL A 122 4.56 2.77 -8.63
N CYS A 123 5.58 3.37 -8.00
CA CYS A 123 6.14 4.64 -8.47
C CYS A 123 6.67 4.53 -9.90
N GLN A 124 7.39 3.43 -10.23
CA GLN A 124 7.86 3.17 -11.58
C GLN A 124 6.71 3.13 -12.59
N ARG A 125 5.64 2.39 -12.30
CA ARG A 125 4.48 2.28 -13.19
C ARG A 125 3.74 3.60 -13.38
N LEU A 126 3.63 4.39 -12.32
CA LEU A 126 3.03 5.72 -12.40
C LEU A 126 3.87 6.70 -13.23
N LEU A 127 5.20 6.59 -13.16
CA LEU A 127 6.10 7.37 -14.03
C LEU A 127 5.94 6.98 -15.51
N GLU A 128 5.83 5.70 -15.82
CA GLU A 128 5.63 5.19 -17.18
C GLU A 128 4.33 5.72 -17.81
N VAL A 129 3.24 5.79 -17.03
CA VAL A 129 1.95 6.37 -17.48
C VAL A 129 1.87 7.89 -17.30
N LYS A 130 2.93 8.53 -16.79
CA LYS A 130 3.05 9.97 -16.54
C LYS A 130 1.98 10.53 -15.57
N ASP A 131 1.51 9.72 -14.64
CA ASP A 131 0.64 10.15 -13.54
C ASP A 131 1.49 10.70 -12.38
N TYR A 132 2.04 11.89 -12.58
CA TYR A 132 2.97 12.51 -11.63
C TYR A 132 2.34 12.90 -10.30
N GLU A 133 1.04 13.17 -10.28
CA GLU A 133 0.32 13.53 -9.06
C GLU A 133 0.27 12.33 -8.11
N LYS A 134 -0.23 11.20 -8.60
CA LYS A 134 -0.27 9.96 -7.82
C LYS A 134 1.13 9.43 -7.51
N CYS A 135 2.07 9.56 -8.44
CA CYS A 135 3.46 9.20 -8.18
C CYS A 135 4.05 10.00 -7.02
N THR A 136 3.77 11.30 -6.94
CA THR A 136 4.21 12.15 -5.82
C THR A 136 3.65 11.62 -4.50
N LEU A 137 2.37 11.33 -4.43
CA LEU A 137 1.72 10.77 -3.24
C LEU A 137 2.41 9.49 -2.75
N TRP A 138 2.71 8.56 -3.66
CA TRP A 138 3.30 7.28 -3.30
C TRP A 138 4.80 7.39 -2.98
N CYS A 139 5.53 8.30 -3.63
CA CYS A 139 6.91 8.62 -3.26
C CYS A 139 7.00 9.22 -1.84
N ASP A 140 6.10 10.13 -1.49
CA ASP A 140 6.07 10.75 -0.16
C ASP A 140 5.75 9.70 0.92
N ARG A 141 4.77 8.82 0.68
CA ARG A 141 4.45 7.71 1.58
C ARG A 141 5.58 6.69 1.71
N ALA A 142 6.28 6.38 0.61
CA ALA A 142 7.45 5.52 0.64
C ALA A 142 8.56 6.13 1.51
N MET A 143 8.79 7.43 1.40
CA MET A 143 9.76 8.15 2.22
C MET A 143 9.35 8.18 3.70
N GLU A 144 8.06 8.34 4.00
CA GLU A 144 7.54 8.31 5.36
C GLU A 144 7.73 6.94 6.03
N GLN A 145 7.44 5.84 5.31
CA GLN A 145 7.60 4.49 5.86
C GLN A 145 9.03 3.96 5.83
N TYR A 146 9.82 4.37 4.86
CA TYR A 146 11.17 3.85 4.60
C TYR A 146 12.19 4.99 4.38
N PRO A 147 12.38 5.90 5.35
CA PRO A 147 13.29 7.04 5.19
C PRO A 147 14.77 6.64 5.08
N GLY A 148 15.12 5.42 5.51
CA GLY A 148 16.48 4.88 5.44
C GLY A 148 16.74 3.95 4.26
N VAL A 149 15.84 3.87 3.27
CA VAL A 149 15.96 2.96 2.12
C VAL A 149 16.23 3.73 0.84
N LEU A 150 17.29 3.35 0.12
CA LEU A 150 17.73 4.01 -1.11
C LEU A 150 16.62 4.14 -2.17
N SER A 151 15.76 3.12 -2.32
CA SER A 151 14.69 3.15 -3.33
C SER A 151 13.68 4.28 -3.10
N SER A 152 13.46 4.72 -1.87
CA SER A 152 12.59 5.87 -1.57
C SER A 152 13.13 7.16 -2.17
N TYR A 153 14.44 7.36 -2.11
CA TYR A 153 15.13 8.51 -2.72
C TYR A 153 15.18 8.38 -4.26
N THR A 154 15.49 7.21 -4.79
CA THR A 154 15.56 7.01 -6.24
C THR A 154 14.21 7.23 -6.92
N CYS A 155 13.11 6.85 -6.29
CA CYS A 155 11.76 7.16 -6.77
C CYS A 155 11.51 8.68 -6.86
N GLN A 156 11.86 9.43 -5.84
CA GLN A 156 11.72 10.90 -5.84
C GLN A 156 12.65 11.57 -6.87
N ILE A 157 13.89 11.09 -7.00
CA ILE A 157 14.84 11.59 -8.01
C ILE A 157 14.26 11.42 -9.41
N LYS A 158 13.80 10.21 -9.75
CA LYS A 158 13.17 9.90 -11.04
C LYS A 158 11.93 10.76 -11.29
N LEU A 159 11.07 10.91 -10.28
CA LEU A 159 9.87 11.72 -10.35
C LEU A 159 10.18 13.19 -10.64
N TYR A 160 11.02 13.82 -9.82
CA TYR A 160 11.29 15.25 -9.95
C TYR A 160 12.06 15.58 -11.22
N PHE A 161 12.93 14.68 -11.67
CA PHE A 161 13.54 14.81 -12.99
C PHE A 161 12.50 14.76 -14.11
N SER A 162 11.61 13.75 -14.10
CA SER A 162 10.55 13.58 -15.11
C SER A 162 9.55 14.73 -15.15
N CYS A 163 9.28 15.36 -13.99
CA CYS A 163 8.41 16.54 -13.89
C CYS A 163 9.13 17.86 -14.19
N GLY A 164 10.45 17.87 -14.38
CA GLY A 164 11.23 19.09 -14.55
C GLY A 164 11.34 19.95 -13.28
N LYS A 165 11.08 19.39 -12.08
CA LYS A 165 11.15 20.09 -10.79
C LYS A 165 12.57 20.14 -10.25
N LYS A 166 13.41 20.97 -10.88
CA LYS A 166 14.87 21.05 -10.59
C LYS A 166 15.20 21.29 -9.12
N GLU A 167 14.52 22.23 -8.47
CA GLU A 167 14.78 22.57 -7.07
C GLU A 167 14.56 21.36 -6.16
N LYS A 168 13.44 20.67 -6.30
CA LYS A 168 13.14 19.45 -5.52
C LYS A 168 14.11 18.31 -5.84
N PHE A 169 14.49 18.17 -7.10
CA PHE A 169 15.50 17.19 -7.52
C PHE A 169 16.82 17.43 -6.75
N PHE A 170 17.35 18.65 -6.74
CA PHE A 170 18.59 18.96 -6.05
C PHE A 170 18.45 18.84 -4.52
N GLN A 171 17.29 19.18 -3.97
CA GLN A 171 17.01 18.99 -2.54
C GLN A 171 17.11 17.52 -2.14
N VAL A 172 16.44 16.61 -2.85
CA VAL A 172 16.47 15.17 -2.57
C VAL A 172 17.88 14.61 -2.76
N MET A 173 18.60 15.06 -3.77
CA MET A 173 20.00 14.70 -3.98
C MET A 173 20.89 15.11 -2.81
N GLN A 174 20.67 16.30 -2.25
CA GLN A 174 21.41 16.77 -1.09
C GLN A 174 21.07 15.93 0.15
N GLU A 175 19.78 15.67 0.39
CA GLU A 175 19.31 14.83 1.50
C GLU A 175 19.90 13.42 1.44
N LEU A 176 19.93 12.80 0.25
CA LEU A 176 20.56 11.50 0.06
C LEU A 176 22.07 11.53 0.33
N ARG A 177 22.76 12.58 -0.13
CA ARG A 177 24.20 12.73 0.10
C ARG A 177 24.54 12.93 1.58
N ASP A 178 23.69 13.63 2.31
CA ASP A 178 23.88 13.94 3.72
C ASP A 178 23.38 12.77 4.63
N SER A 179 22.78 11.75 4.04
CA SER A 179 22.35 10.52 4.74
C SER A 179 23.49 9.50 4.83
N ASP A 180 23.33 8.52 5.75
CA ASP A 180 24.24 7.37 5.88
C ASP A 180 23.89 6.22 4.90
N ILE A 181 23.03 6.48 3.89
CA ILE A 181 22.58 5.46 2.96
C ILE A 181 23.66 5.16 1.92
N ALA A 182 24.03 3.89 1.80
CA ALA A 182 24.94 3.46 0.75
C ALA A 182 24.28 3.60 -0.63
N ILE A 183 24.93 4.36 -1.51
CA ILE A 183 24.47 4.59 -2.89
C ILE A 183 25.08 3.53 -3.78
N ASP A 184 24.24 2.79 -4.50
CA ASP A 184 24.70 1.78 -5.45
C ASP A 184 25.12 2.40 -6.80
N ASN A 185 25.78 1.59 -7.63
CA ASN A 185 26.29 2.05 -8.92
C ASN A 185 25.15 2.44 -9.89
N GLU A 186 24.00 1.78 -9.82
CA GLU A 186 22.84 2.08 -10.66
C GLU A 186 22.30 3.48 -10.35
N THR A 187 22.14 3.78 -9.07
CA THR A 187 21.72 5.12 -8.64
C THR A 187 22.75 6.19 -9.01
N LEU A 188 24.05 5.90 -8.90
CA LEU A 188 25.10 6.85 -9.32
C LEU A 188 25.03 7.13 -10.83
N GLU A 189 24.79 6.12 -11.65
CA GLU A 189 24.62 6.31 -13.10
C GLU A 189 23.34 7.08 -13.43
N LEU A 190 22.23 6.78 -12.72
CA LEU A 190 20.99 7.53 -12.83
C LEU A 190 21.22 9.03 -12.56
N ILE A 191 21.89 9.33 -11.46
CA ILE A 191 22.22 10.70 -11.07
C ILE A 191 23.07 11.38 -12.17
N ARG A 192 24.10 10.71 -12.67
CA ARG A 192 24.97 11.24 -13.75
C ARG A 192 24.22 11.52 -15.04
N THR A 193 23.20 10.69 -15.34
CA THR A 193 22.39 10.86 -16.55
C THR A 193 21.49 12.11 -16.45
N PHE A 194 21.14 12.52 -15.23
CA PHE A 194 20.23 13.63 -14.97
C PHE A 194 20.95 14.97 -14.66
N MET A 195 22.25 14.94 -14.46
CA MET A 195 23.10 16.12 -14.26
C MET A 195 23.69 16.62 -15.57
#